data_b2c548ed178bf6366e8e1c59ab088126
#
_entry.id   b2c548ed178bf6366e8e1c59ab088126
#
_cell.length_a   1.000
_cell.length_b   1.000
_cell.length_c   1.000
_cell.angle_alpha   90.00
_cell.angle_beta   90.00
_cell.angle_gamma   90.00
#
_symmetry.space_group_name_H-M   'P 1'
#
loop_
_entity.id
_entity.type
_entity.pdbx_description
1 polymer ?
#
loop_
_entity_poly.entity_id
_entity_poly.type
_entity_poly.pdbx_seq_one_letter_code
_entity_poly.pdbx_strand_id
1 'polypeptide(L)'
;MSLRRRLHEEPLENHDRWLVSYADFITLLFAFFVVMYALSTVNQNKYRDFSSSLNNAFARQNPKLNQRQLTLAEPTPASKRAIALPGLPFDKIKHQRLHQERENMTGIAIELANTLSPLIKAGQLKVIQNNEGIRIDINDNILFAPGSAALAPSSTALLEKIAQGLAADHHRLQIEGHTDNVPIHNAEFYSNWELSAVRASSLVRMFASQGINEQRLSAVGYGAARPLADNATSDGRAKNRRVSMTLLYANPALSEGAEILPSH
;
A
#
# COMPACT_ATOMS: atom_id res chain seq x y z
N MET A 1 36.12 -64.27 -64.49
CA MET A 1 35.10 -63.27 -64.25
C MET A 1 34.86 -63.12 -62.70
N SER A 2 35.46 -62.11 -62.10
CA SER A 2 35.36 -61.89 -60.66
C SER A 2 34.39 -60.74 -60.42
N LEU A 3 33.24 -61.03 -59.84
CA LEU A 3 32.24 -60.07 -59.42
C LEU A 3 32.67 -59.42 -58.06
N ARG A 4 33.17 -58.18 -58.11
CA ARG A 4 33.40 -57.35 -56.92
C ARG A 4 32.03 -56.93 -56.35
N ARG A 5 31.64 -57.49 -55.23
CA ARG A 5 30.54 -57.10 -54.40
C ARG A 5 30.89 -55.74 -53.75
N ARG A 6 30.24 -54.63 -54.11
CA ARG A 6 30.33 -53.36 -53.41
C ARG A 6 29.61 -53.51 -52.08
N LEU A 7 30.37 -53.37 -51.00
CA LEU A 7 29.81 -53.21 -49.68
C LEU A 7 29.18 -51.78 -49.61
N HIS A 8 27.87 -51.77 -49.36
CA HIS A 8 27.13 -50.54 -49.10
C HIS A 8 27.44 -50.19 -47.67
N GLU A 9 28.25 -49.14 -47.47
CA GLU A 9 28.42 -48.53 -46.16
C GLU A 9 27.11 -47.81 -45.82
N GLU A 10 26.37 -48.32 -44.83
CA GLU A 10 25.23 -47.62 -44.26
C GLU A 10 25.74 -46.31 -43.58
N PRO A 11 25.13 -45.13 -43.88
CA PRO A 11 25.51 -43.89 -43.21
C PRO A 11 25.17 -44.04 -41.73
N LEU A 12 26.14 -43.80 -40.86
CA LEU A 12 25.97 -43.70 -39.42
C LEU A 12 24.88 -42.64 -39.14
N GLU A 13 23.69 -43.11 -38.74
CA GLU A 13 22.65 -42.22 -38.27
C GLU A 13 23.17 -41.46 -37.02
N ASN A 14 23.41 -40.16 -37.20
CA ASN A 14 23.78 -39.28 -36.08
C ASN A 14 22.60 -39.16 -35.15
N HIS A 15 22.55 -40.01 -34.12
CA HIS A 15 21.54 -39.99 -33.05
C HIS A 15 21.62 -38.69 -32.18
N ASP A 16 22.62 -37.87 -32.37
CA ASP A 16 22.88 -36.66 -31.55
C ASP A 16 22.27 -35.37 -32.11
N ARG A 17 21.49 -35.45 -33.21
CA ARG A 17 20.85 -34.27 -33.83
C ARG A 17 19.92 -33.50 -32.87
N TRP A 18 19.28 -34.23 -31.95
CA TRP A 18 18.43 -33.62 -30.93
C TRP A 18 19.23 -32.79 -29.93
N LEU A 19 20.50 -33.11 -29.68
CA LEU A 19 21.39 -32.42 -28.76
C LEU A 19 21.66 -30.99 -29.23
N VAL A 20 21.75 -30.76 -30.55
CA VAL A 20 21.90 -29.41 -31.12
C VAL A 20 20.66 -28.56 -30.86
N SER A 21 19.46 -29.11 -31.05
CA SER A 21 18.21 -28.40 -30.76
C SER A 21 18.04 -28.13 -29.27
N TYR A 22 18.48 -29.07 -28.43
CA TYR A 22 18.47 -28.88 -26.96
C TYR A 22 19.45 -27.81 -26.53
N ALA A 23 20.67 -27.77 -27.08
CA ALA A 23 21.66 -26.74 -26.81
C ALA A 23 21.17 -25.36 -27.23
N ASP A 24 20.53 -25.25 -28.40
CA ASP A 24 19.94 -23.99 -28.86
C ASP A 24 18.82 -23.52 -27.94
N PHE A 25 17.94 -24.40 -27.52
CA PHE A 25 16.88 -24.08 -26.55
C PHE A 25 17.44 -23.56 -25.20
N ILE A 26 18.46 -24.24 -24.67
CA ILE A 26 19.10 -23.81 -23.40
C ILE A 26 19.78 -22.46 -23.53
N THR A 27 20.44 -22.20 -24.66
CA THR A 27 21.11 -20.89 -24.89
C THR A 27 20.10 -19.75 -25.01
N LEU A 28 18.98 -19.97 -25.71
CA LEU A 28 17.88 -19.01 -25.81
C LEU A 28 17.22 -18.78 -24.45
N LEU A 29 16.99 -19.85 -23.67
CA LEU A 29 16.44 -19.74 -22.32
C LEU A 29 17.36 -18.95 -21.41
N PHE A 30 18.66 -19.22 -21.46
CA PHE A 30 19.67 -18.47 -20.70
C PHE A 30 19.70 -16.98 -21.09
N ALA A 31 19.70 -16.68 -22.40
CA ALA A 31 19.65 -15.31 -22.89
C ALA A 31 18.39 -14.59 -22.41
N PHE A 32 17.24 -15.27 -22.43
CA PHE A 32 15.99 -14.73 -21.91
C PHE A 32 16.09 -14.38 -20.41
N PHE A 33 16.64 -15.28 -19.58
CA PHE A 33 16.80 -15.00 -18.15
C PHE A 33 17.81 -13.87 -17.88
N VAL A 34 18.89 -13.76 -18.66
CA VAL A 34 19.85 -12.66 -18.55
C VAL A 34 19.18 -11.32 -18.87
N VAL A 35 18.36 -11.26 -19.93
CA VAL A 35 17.61 -10.04 -20.28
C VAL A 35 16.57 -9.72 -19.18
N MET A 36 15.82 -10.69 -18.70
CA MET A 36 14.86 -10.49 -17.61
C MET A 36 15.54 -10.06 -16.32
N TYR A 37 16.71 -10.59 -16.00
CA TYR A 37 17.51 -10.16 -14.86
C TYR A 37 18.00 -8.71 -15.02
N ALA A 38 18.50 -8.34 -16.19
CA ALA A 38 18.90 -6.97 -16.48
C ALA A 38 17.74 -5.97 -16.38
N LEU A 39 16.53 -6.36 -16.81
CA LEU A 39 15.31 -5.55 -16.68
C LEU A 39 14.76 -5.52 -15.24
N SER A 40 14.96 -6.57 -14.46
CA SER A 40 14.54 -6.65 -13.05
C SER A 40 15.26 -5.66 -12.15
N THR A 41 16.48 -5.24 -12.51
CA THR A 41 17.26 -4.25 -11.76
C THR A 41 16.95 -2.81 -12.18
N VAL A 42 15.92 -2.57 -13.02
CA VAL A 42 15.52 -1.22 -13.41
C VAL A 42 15.08 -0.43 -12.19
N ASN A 43 15.95 0.46 -11.74
CA ASN A 43 15.70 1.38 -10.64
C ASN A 43 14.55 2.33 -11.05
N GLN A 44 13.38 2.16 -10.44
CA GLN A 44 12.18 2.97 -10.74
C GLN A 44 12.44 4.49 -10.67
N ASN A 45 13.42 4.91 -9.89
CA ASN A 45 13.80 6.32 -9.79
C ASN A 45 14.47 6.82 -11.07
N LYS A 46 15.35 6.03 -11.69
CA LYS A 46 15.99 6.42 -12.97
C LYS A 46 14.99 6.44 -14.12
N TYR A 47 13.98 5.56 -14.11
CA TYR A 47 12.93 5.56 -15.12
C TYR A 47 12.02 6.78 -15.00
N ARG A 48 11.73 7.24 -13.79
CA ARG A 48 10.99 8.49 -13.53
C ARG A 48 11.77 9.72 -13.98
N ASP A 49 13.06 9.79 -13.69
CA ASP A 49 13.91 10.90 -14.10
C ASP A 49 14.04 10.98 -15.63
N PHE A 50 14.13 9.84 -16.30
CA PHE A 50 14.14 9.75 -17.76
C PHE A 50 12.78 10.18 -18.35
N SER A 51 11.66 9.68 -17.80
CA SER A 51 10.31 10.06 -18.25
C SER A 51 10.02 11.53 -18.05
N SER A 52 10.45 12.13 -16.93
CA SER A 52 10.30 13.57 -16.68
C SER A 52 11.15 14.41 -17.62
N SER A 53 12.36 13.96 -17.95
CA SER A 53 13.27 14.62 -18.90
C SER A 53 12.71 14.57 -20.33
N LEU A 54 12.12 13.44 -20.73
CA LEU A 54 11.42 13.31 -22.01
C LEU A 54 10.20 14.22 -22.09
N ASN A 55 9.34 14.24 -21.08
CA ASN A 55 8.18 15.13 -21.05
C ASN A 55 8.60 16.61 -21.15
N ASN A 56 9.67 17.01 -20.47
CA ASN A 56 10.19 18.37 -20.56
C ASN A 56 10.79 18.69 -21.95
N ALA A 57 11.43 17.71 -22.60
CA ALA A 57 11.97 17.87 -23.94
C ALA A 57 10.86 17.99 -25.00
N PHE A 58 9.80 17.19 -24.89
CA PHE A 58 8.66 17.23 -25.81
C PHE A 58 7.69 18.37 -25.53
N ALA A 59 7.51 18.80 -24.29
CA ALA A 59 6.70 19.96 -23.94
C ALA A 59 7.26 21.27 -24.53
N ARG A 60 8.58 21.35 -24.78
CA ARG A 60 9.21 22.51 -25.45
C ARG A 60 8.93 22.57 -26.96
N GLN A 61 8.49 21.48 -27.59
CA GLN A 61 8.27 21.44 -29.04
C GLN A 61 6.82 21.78 -29.46
N ASN A 62 5.87 21.94 -28.51
CA ASN A 62 4.50 22.33 -28.82
C ASN A 62 4.08 23.60 -28.07
N PRO A 63 4.46 24.79 -28.56
CA PRO A 63 4.03 26.06 -27.94
C PRO A 63 2.53 26.37 -28.06
N LYS A 64 1.75 25.56 -28.81
CA LYS A 64 0.33 25.81 -29.08
C LYS A 64 -0.65 25.23 -28.03
N LEU A 65 -0.21 24.42 -27.08
CA LEU A 65 -1.10 23.83 -26.05
C LEU A 65 -1.19 24.63 -24.76
N ASN A 66 -0.28 25.57 -24.51
CA ASN A 66 -0.31 26.44 -23.32
C ASN A 66 -1.02 27.78 -23.53
N GLN A 67 -1.68 28.02 -24.68
CA GLN A 67 -2.25 29.32 -25.02
C GLN A 67 -3.74 29.47 -24.68
N ARG A 68 -4.33 28.53 -23.91
CA ARG A 68 -5.78 28.60 -23.60
C ARG A 68 -6.12 29.04 -22.17
N GLN A 69 -5.13 29.53 -21.39
CA GLN A 69 -5.38 29.97 -20.02
C GLN A 69 -4.85 31.37 -19.65
N LEU A 70 -4.47 32.22 -20.60
CA LEU A 70 -4.06 33.60 -20.31
C LEU A 70 -4.51 34.57 -21.44
N THR A 71 -5.81 34.82 -21.51
CA THR A 71 -6.31 35.99 -22.24
C THR A 71 -7.10 36.83 -21.27
N LEU A 72 -6.44 37.77 -20.63
CA LEU A 72 -6.96 39.05 -20.15
C LEU A 72 -5.81 39.88 -19.52
N ALA A 73 -4.90 40.39 -20.35
CA ALA A 73 -4.15 41.62 -20.08
C ALA A 73 -3.37 42.02 -21.35
N GLU A 74 -3.62 43.23 -21.81
CA GLU A 74 -2.97 43.84 -22.98
C GLU A 74 -1.43 43.94 -22.82
N PRO A 75 -0.63 43.81 -23.90
CA PRO A 75 0.83 43.81 -23.80
C PRO A 75 1.38 45.23 -23.78
N THR A 76 1.99 45.66 -22.69
CA THR A 76 2.94 46.78 -22.70
C THR A 76 4.33 46.30 -23.14
N PRO A 77 5.07 47.05 -24.00
CA PRO A 77 6.27 46.56 -24.65
C PRO A 77 7.56 46.76 -23.85
N ALA A 78 7.61 46.37 -22.59
CA ALA A 78 8.82 46.54 -21.80
C ALA A 78 9.00 45.43 -20.74
N SER A 79 9.14 44.18 -21.16
CA SER A 79 9.84 43.17 -20.33
C SER A 79 10.17 41.87 -21.09
N LYS A 80 10.99 41.98 -22.15
CA LYS A 80 11.68 40.81 -22.74
C LYS A 80 12.90 40.40 -21.91
N ARG A 81 12.73 40.20 -20.62
CA ARG A 81 13.64 39.43 -19.77
C ARG A 81 12.80 38.70 -18.74
N ALA A 82 12.05 37.70 -19.19
CA ALA A 82 11.69 36.62 -18.28
C ALA A 82 13.01 35.98 -17.86
N ILE A 83 13.54 36.41 -16.70
CA ILE A 83 14.52 35.64 -15.95
C ILE A 83 13.85 34.30 -15.72
N ALA A 84 14.28 33.26 -16.44
CA ALA A 84 13.95 31.91 -16.09
C ALA A 84 14.54 31.69 -14.70
N LEU A 85 13.73 31.95 -13.66
CA LEU A 85 14.05 31.51 -12.31
C LEU A 85 14.33 30.01 -12.44
N PRO A 86 15.52 29.52 -12.03
CA PRO A 86 15.79 28.11 -12.00
C PRO A 86 14.62 27.49 -11.22
N GLY A 87 13.89 26.56 -11.84
CA GLY A 87 12.68 25.97 -11.26
C GLY A 87 12.97 25.59 -9.83
N LEU A 88 12.28 26.25 -8.90
CA LEU A 88 12.37 25.90 -7.51
C LEU A 88 12.08 24.42 -7.42
N PRO A 89 12.89 23.62 -6.75
CA PRO A 89 12.79 22.17 -6.79
C PRO A 89 11.62 21.70 -5.89
N PHE A 90 10.38 22.09 -6.25
CA PHE A 90 9.17 21.67 -5.54
C PHE A 90 9.10 20.15 -5.41
N ASP A 91 9.56 19.41 -6.44
CA ASP A 91 9.62 17.96 -6.37
C ASP A 91 10.64 17.47 -5.33
N LYS A 92 11.80 18.11 -5.23
CA LYS A 92 12.79 17.74 -4.21
C LYS A 92 12.29 17.99 -2.79
N ILE A 93 11.62 19.11 -2.57
CA ILE A 93 11.03 19.46 -1.26
C ILE A 93 9.91 18.48 -0.91
N LYS A 94 9.06 18.13 -1.88
CA LYS A 94 7.99 17.14 -1.70
C LYS A 94 8.56 15.75 -1.38
N HIS A 95 9.59 15.31 -2.12
CA HIS A 95 10.26 14.03 -1.83
C HIS A 95 10.95 14.01 -0.47
N GLN A 96 11.62 15.09 -0.08
CA GLN A 96 12.25 15.19 1.25
C GLN A 96 11.22 15.12 2.37
N ARG A 97 10.08 15.84 2.26
CA ARG A 97 9.00 15.78 3.25
C ARG A 97 8.41 14.38 3.36
N LEU A 98 8.16 13.70 2.23
CA LEU A 98 7.67 12.33 2.23
C LEU A 98 8.67 11.34 2.86
N HIS A 99 9.96 11.53 2.63
CA HIS A 99 11.00 10.72 3.28
C HIS A 99 11.01 10.95 4.78
N GLN A 100 11.03 12.20 5.21
CA GLN A 100 11.07 12.56 6.63
C GLN A 100 9.81 12.08 7.37
N GLU A 101 8.64 12.18 6.74
CA GLU A 101 7.39 11.64 7.28
C GLU A 101 7.47 10.12 7.45
N ARG A 102 7.97 9.40 6.43
CA ARG A 102 8.16 7.94 6.53
C ARG A 102 9.14 7.55 7.62
N GLU A 103 10.23 8.26 7.78
CA GLU A 103 11.21 8.01 8.84
C GLU A 103 10.61 8.25 10.23
N ASN A 104 9.86 9.35 10.42
CA ASN A 104 9.14 9.62 11.66
C ASN A 104 8.12 8.51 11.98
N MET A 105 7.33 8.12 11.00
CA MET A 105 6.36 7.04 11.15
C MET A 105 7.05 5.70 11.46
N THR A 106 8.22 5.43 10.86
CA THR A 106 8.99 4.23 11.17
C THR A 106 9.43 4.22 12.63
N GLY A 107 9.82 5.37 13.18
CA GLY A 107 10.13 5.51 14.61
C GLY A 107 8.95 5.12 15.49
N ILE A 108 7.75 5.65 15.20
CA ILE A 108 6.51 5.32 15.91
C ILE A 108 6.18 3.82 15.78
N ALA A 109 6.35 3.23 14.58
CA ALA A 109 6.11 1.81 14.37
C ALA A 109 7.03 0.92 15.22
N ILE A 110 8.31 1.29 15.33
CA ILE A 110 9.29 0.57 16.15
C ILE A 110 8.95 0.70 17.63
N GLU A 111 8.60 1.88 18.11
CA GLU A 111 8.22 2.12 19.50
C GLU A 111 6.97 1.32 19.88
N LEU A 112 5.93 1.36 19.05
CA LEU A 112 4.73 0.56 19.22
C LEU A 112 5.03 -0.94 19.21
N ALA A 113 5.86 -1.39 18.26
CA ALA A 113 6.24 -2.82 18.18
C ALA A 113 7.02 -3.28 19.41
N ASN A 114 7.89 -2.44 19.96
CA ASN A 114 8.63 -2.74 21.19
C ASN A 114 7.69 -2.81 22.40
N THR A 115 6.81 -1.82 22.56
CA THR A 115 5.84 -1.76 23.67
C THR A 115 4.85 -2.93 23.63
N LEU A 116 4.44 -3.34 22.42
CA LEU A 116 3.47 -4.41 22.19
C LEU A 116 4.12 -5.78 21.93
N SER A 117 5.44 -5.88 22.06
CA SER A 117 6.22 -7.10 21.75
C SER A 117 5.68 -8.39 22.41
N PRO A 118 5.21 -8.42 23.68
CA PRO A 118 4.65 -9.63 24.27
C PRO A 118 3.43 -10.16 23.51
N LEU A 119 2.55 -9.27 23.05
CA LEU A 119 1.32 -9.61 22.31
C LEU A 119 1.59 -10.00 20.85
N ILE A 120 2.62 -9.35 20.25
CA ILE A 120 3.10 -9.73 18.92
C ILE A 120 3.67 -11.15 18.95
N LYS A 121 4.50 -11.49 19.93
CA LYS A 121 5.05 -12.82 20.10
C LYS A 121 3.99 -13.90 20.40
N ALA A 122 2.91 -13.52 21.06
CA ALA A 122 1.76 -14.39 21.30
C ALA A 122 0.84 -14.56 20.06
N GLY A 123 1.15 -13.87 18.94
CA GLY A 123 0.34 -13.92 17.72
C GLY A 123 -1.01 -13.21 17.82
N GLN A 124 -1.21 -12.41 18.87
CA GLN A 124 -2.48 -11.74 19.19
C GLN A 124 -2.61 -10.38 18.50
N LEU A 125 -1.48 -9.78 18.13
CA LEU A 125 -1.39 -8.47 17.52
C LEU A 125 -0.30 -8.48 16.45
N LYS A 126 -0.50 -7.71 15.36
CA LYS A 126 0.47 -7.53 14.29
C LYS A 126 0.61 -6.05 13.98
N VAL A 127 1.84 -5.56 13.87
CA VAL A 127 2.16 -4.20 13.42
C VAL A 127 2.80 -4.29 12.04
N ILE A 128 2.28 -3.53 11.07
CA ILE A 128 2.73 -3.53 9.68
C ILE A 128 2.84 -2.08 9.22
N GLN A 129 3.94 -1.72 8.58
CA GLN A 129 4.03 -0.47 7.84
C GLN A 129 3.76 -0.75 6.35
N ASN A 130 2.82 -0.01 5.77
CA ASN A 130 2.42 -0.13 4.37
C ASN A 130 2.40 1.23 3.67
N ASN A 131 1.84 1.32 2.46
CA ASN A 131 1.76 2.57 1.70
C ASN A 131 0.72 3.56 2.25
N GLU A 132 -0.19 3.12 3.12
CA GLU A 132 -1.22 3.95 3.74
C GLU A 132 -0.74 4.54 5.06
N GLY A 133 0.19 3.85 5.76
CA GLY A 133 0.71 4.23 7.07
C GLY A 133 1.15 3.05 7.91
N ILE A 134 0.95 3.15 9.22
CA ILE A 134 1.20 2.08 10.19
C ILE A 134 -0.13 1.43 10.53
N ARG A 135 -0.23 0.14 10.28
CA ARG A 135 -1.41 -0.66 10.59
C ARG A 135 -1.13 -1.61 11.75
N ILE A 136 -2.03 -1.61 12.72
CA ILE A 136 -2.03 -2.50 13.88
C ILE A 136 -3.29 -3.36 13.77
N ASP A 137 -3.10 -4.66 13.52
CA ASP A 137 -4.19 -5.64 13.50
C ASP A 137 -4.25 -6.35 14.87
N ILE A 138 -5.42 -6.31 15.52
CA ILE A 138 -5.68 -6.94 16.82
C ILE A 138 -6.82 -7.95 16.67
N ASN A 139 -6.63 -9.17 17.15
CA ASN A 139 -7.70 -10.17 17.18
C ASN A 139 -8.86 -9.68 18.04
N ASP A 140 -10.10 -9.85 17.58
CA ASP A 140 -11.30 -9.34 18.26
C ASP A 140 -11.53 -9.95 19.64
N ASN A 141 -11.14 -11.21 19.85
CA ASN A 141 -11.29 -11.92 21.13
C ASN A 141 -10.50 -11.32 22.30
N ILE A 142 -9.49 -10.48 22.00
CA ILE A 142 -8.74 -9.74 23.02
C ILE A 142 -9.52 -8.50 23.46
N LEU A 143 -10.26 -7.90 22.51
CA LEU A 143 -10.94 -6.63 22.70
C LEU A 143 -12.37 -6.78 23.16
N PHE A 144 -13.08 -7.85 22.73
CA PHE A 144 -14.50 -8.01 22.90
C PHE A 144 -14.88 -9.44 23.31
N ALA A 145 -15.99 -9.57 24.02
CA ALA A 145 -16.65 -10.86 24.16
C ALA A 145 -17.32 -11.30 22.85
N PRO A 146 -17.55 -12.61 22.62
CA PRO A 146 -18.23 -13.10 21.43
C PRO A 146 -19.58 -12.41 21.21
N GLY A 147 -19.83 -11.91 20.00
CA GLY A 147 -21.08 -11.24 19.63
C GLY A 147 -21.32 -9.89 20.29
N SER A 148 -20.37 -9.35 21.05
CA SER A 148 -20.45 -8.06 21.73
C SER A 148 -19.58 -7.00 21.08
N ALA A 149 -19.94 -5.74 21.27
CA ALA A 149 -19.13 -4.56 20.92
C ALA A 149 -18.67 -3.76 22.17
N ALA A 150 -19.01 -4.25 23.38
CA ALA A 150 -18.47 -3.70 24.61
C ALA A 150 -17.02 -4.16 24.81
N LEU A 151 -16.13 -3.21 25.10
CA LEU A 151 -14.71 -3.50 25.36
C LEU A 151 -14.57 -4.34 26.62
N ALA A 152 -13.78 -5.40 26.53
CA ALA A 152 -13.46 -6.24 27.67
C ALA A 152 -12.57 -5.46 28.66
N PRO A 153 -12.80 -5.57 29.98
CA PRO A 153 -11.94 -4.88 30.97
C PRO A 153 -10.46 -5.22 30.83
N SER A 154 -10.15 -6.45 30.39
CA SER A 154 -8.77 -6.91 30.13
C SER A 154 -8.08 -6.18 28.96
N SER A 155 -8.85 -5.60 28.03
CA SER A 155 -8.29 -4.87 26.87
C SER A 155 -7.92 -3.43 27.20
N THR A 156 -8.42 -2.87 28.29
CA THR A 156 -8.23 -1.44 28.63
C THR A 156 -6.74 -1.09 28.75
N ALA A 157 -5.98 -1.86 29.50
CA ALA A 157 -4.55 -1.61 29.69
C ALA A 157 -3.73 -1.69 28.38
N LEU A 158 -4.14 -2.55 27.45
CA LEU A 158 -3.54 -2.61 26.11
C LEU A 158 -3.84 -1.36 25.30
N LEU A 159 -5.12 -0.97 25.27
CA LEU A 159 -5.59 0.18 24.49
C LEU A 159 -5.02 1.50 25.05
N GLU A 160 -4.88 1.62 26.38
CA GLU A 160 -4.21 2.76 27.02
C GLU A 160 -2.75 2.89 26.60
N LYS A 161 -2.00 1.78 26.55
CA LYS A 161 -0.61 1.80 26.03
C LYS A 161 -0.52 2.24 24.59
N ILE A 162 -1.44 1.78 23.74
CA ILE A 162 -1.50 2.22 22.34
C ILE A 162 -1.85 3.72 22.29
N ALA A 163 -2.83 4.20 23.08
CA ALA A 163 -3.21 5.59 23.14
C ALA A 163 -2.04 6.49 23.55
N GLN A 164 -1.27 6.09 24.58
CA GLN A 164 -0.08 6.81 25.04
C GLN A 164 0.98 6.92 23.94
N GLY A 165 1.25 5.84 23.20
CA GLY A 165 2.18 5.86 22.07
C GLY A 165 1.73 6.75 20.90
N LEU A 166 0.41 7.01 20.77
CA LEU A 166 -0.17 7.83 19.71
C LEU A 166 -0.54 9.25 20.16
N ALA A 167 -0.43 9.57 21.45
CA ALA A 167 -0.91 10.84 22.01
C ALA A 167 -0.14 12.06 21.47
N ALA A 168 1.18 11.93 21.30
CA ALA A 168 2.04 13.00 20.80
C ALA A 168 2.01 13.15 19.27
N ASP A 169 1.40 12.21 18.59
CA ASP A 169 1.32 12.18 17.13
C ASP A 169 0.13 13.01 16.63
N HIS A 170 0.21 13.47 15.36
CA HIS A 170 -0.82 14.31 14.74
C HIS A 170 -1.51 13.66 13.54
N HIS A 171 -1.08 12.48 13.14
CA HIS A 171 -1.67 11.76 12.01
C HIS A 171 -3.10 11.28 12.33
N ARG A 172 -3.89 11.09 11.27
CA ARG A 172 -5.24 10.54 11.40
C ARG A 172 -5.18 9.07 11.74
N LEU A 173 -6.06 8.63 12.64
CA LEU A 173 -6.20 7.25 13.07
C LEU A 173 -7.54 6.71 12.57
N GLN A 174 -7.50 5.78 11.63
CA GLN A 174 -8.67 5.07 11.13
C GLN A 174 -8.79 3.72 11.82
N ILE A 175 -9.95 3.45 12.39
CA ILE A 175 -10.25 2.23 13.11
C ILE A 175 -11.26 1.43 12.29
N GLU A 176 -10.88 0.21 11.88
CA GLU A 176 -11.65 -0.66 11.00
C GLU A 176 -12.08 -1.92 11.74
N GLY A 177 -13.39 -2.18 11.77
CA GLY A 177 -13.94 -3.43 12.30
C GLY A 177 -14.13 -4.45 11.19
N HIS A 178 -13.72 -5.70 11.44
CA HIS A 178 -13.87 -6.82 10.53
C HIS A 178 -14.45 -8.03 11.25
N THR A 179 -15.27 -8.83 10.56
CA THR A 179 -15.82 -10.09 11.04
C THR A 179 -15.38 -11.25 10.13
N ASP A 180 -15.65 -12.47 10.55
CA ASP A 180 -15.69 -13.60 9.65
C ASP A 180 -17.01 -13.60 8.84
N ASN A 181 -17.21 -14.63 8.02
CA ASN A 181 -18.40 -14.79 7.18
C ASN A 181 -19.59 -15.45 7.90
N VAL A 182 -19.47 -15.77 9.20
CA VAL A 182 -20.58 -16.32 9.95
C VAL A 182 -21.60 -15.21 10.24
N PRO A 183 -22.83 -15.32 9.74
CA PRO A 183 -23.82 -14.27 9.96
C PRO A 183 -24.14 -14.11 11.45
N ILE A 184 -24.26 -12.86 11.90
CA ILE A 184 -24.83 -12.53 13.20
C ILE A 184 -26.20 -11.90 13.00
N HIS A 185 -27.16 -12.30 13.86
CA HIS A 185 -28.45 -11.64 13.95
C HIS A 185 -28.95 -11.81 15.38
N ASN A 186 -29.01 -10.72 16.14
CA ASN A 186 -29.48 -10.68 17.51
C ASN A 186 -30.23 -9.36 17.79
N ALA A 187 -30.66 -9.16 19.03
CA ALA A 187 -31.41 -7.96 19.43
C ALA A 187 -30.55 -6.65 19.30
N GLU A 188 -29.23 -6.75 19.33
CA GLU A 188 -28.32 -5.61 19.32
C GLU A 188 -27.75 -5.32 17.89
N PHE A 189 -27.52 -6.40 17.12
CA PHE A 189 -26.91 -6.28 15.78
C PHE A 189 -27.72 -7.05 14.74
N TYR A 190 -28.15 -6.36 13.70
CA TYR A 190 -28.87 -6.95 12.59
C TYR A 190 -27.97 -7.77 11.66
N SER A 191 -26.72 -7.34 11.49
CA SER A 191 -25.75 -8.03 10.64
C SER A 191 -24.30 -7.80 11.10
N ASN A 192 -23.36 -8.43 10.41
CA ASN A 192 -21.92 -8.22 10.60
C ASN A 192 -21.48 -6.77 10.30
N TRP A 193 -22.25 -6.02 9.53
CA TRP A 193 -21.96 -4.62 9.24
C TRP A 193 -22.13 -3.75 10.49
N GLU A 194 -23.26 -3.87 11.18
CA GLU A 194 -23.52 -3.13 12.43
C GLU A 194 -22.52 -3.53 13.51
N LEU A 195 -22.31 -4.84 13.71
CA LEU A 195 -21.37 -5.32 14.72
C LEU A 195 -19.96 -4.73 14.48
N SER A 196 -19.45 -4.79 13.27
CA SER A 196 -18.12 -4.28 12.94
C SER A 196 -18.00 -2.76 13.09
N ALA A 197 -19.03 -2.00 12.69
CA ALA A 197 -19.06 -0.55 12.82
C ALA A 197 -19.14 -0.11 14.29
N VAL A 198 -19.97 -0.75 15.11
CA VAL A 198 -20.08 -0.42 16.53
C VAL A 198 -18.83 -0.80 17.30
N ARG A 199 -18.16 -1.91 16.97
CA ARG A 199 -16.86 -2.29 17.51
C ARG A 199 -15.79 -1.23 17.23
N ALA A 200 -15.69 -0.76 15.98
CA ALA A 200 -14.79 0.33 15.62
C ALA A 200 -15.10 1.61 16.41
N SER A 201 -16.38 1.96 16.52
CA SER A 201 -16.83 3.15 17.28
C SER A 201 -16.54 3.05 18.78
N SER A 202 -16.57 1.84 19.36
CA SER A 202 -16.22 1.64 20.78
C SER A 202 -14.74 1.95 21.04
N LEU A 203 -13.85 1.61 20.10
CA LEU A 203 -12.43 1.99 20.19
C LEU A 203 -12.24 3.49 20.00
N VAL A 204 -12.95 4.11 19.04
CA VAL A 204 -12.90 5.57 18.86
C VAL A 204 -13.26 6.30 20.16
N ARG A 205 -14.36 5.91 20.82
CA ARG A 205 -14.75 6.50 22.12
C ARG A 205 -13.67 6.30 23.18
N MET A 206 -13.08 5.11 23.24
CA MET A 206 -12.00 4.83 24.17
C MET A 206 -10.79 5.72 23.92
N PHE A 207 -10.32 5.83 22.67
CA PHE A 207 -9.18 6.69 22.35
C PHE A 207 -9.46 8.17 22.58
N ALA A 208 -10.68 8.65 22.28
CA ALA A 208 -11.09 10.01 22.60
C ALA A 208 -11.05 10.27 24.11
N SER A 209 -11.52 9.31 24.93
CA SER A 209 -11.46 9.42 26.41
C SER A 209 -10.02 9.43 26.96
N GLN A 210 -9.05 8.88 26.20
CA GLN A 210 -7.62 8.91 26.52
C GLN A 210 -6.91 10.18 25.97
N GLY A 211 -7.67 11.15 25.46
CA GLY A 211 -7.15 12.45 25.03
C GLY A 211 -6.67 12.53 23.59
N ILE A 212 -6.90 11.50 22.77
CA ILE A 212 -6.65 11.62 21.33
C ILE A 212 -7.73 12.52 20.72
N ASN A 213 -7.30 13.53 19.95
CA ASN A 213 -8.22 14.48 19.35
C ASN A 213 -9.23 13.78 18.42
N GLU A 214 -10.52 14.00 18.65
CA GLU A 214 -11.62 13.37 17.88
C GLU A 214 -11.55 13.66 16.38
N GLN A 215 -11.02 14.82 15.96
CA GLN A 215 -10.83 15.18 14.55
C GLN A 215 -9.83 14.26 13.82
N ARG A 216 -8.99 13.56 14.56
CA ARG A 216 -8.06 12.55 14.02
C ARG A 216 -8.70 11.17 13.87
N LEU A 217 -9.82 10.92 14.56
CA LEU A 217 -10.40 9.59 14.69
C LEU A 217 -11.48 9.34 13.64
N SER A 218 -11.48 8.15 13.06
CA SER A 218 -12.54 7.66 12.20
C SER A 218 -12.83 6.19 12.47
N ALA A 219 -14.12 5.82 12.40
CA ALA A 219 -14.58 4.44 12.56
C ALA A 219 -15.19 3.93 11.26
N VAL A 220 -14.79 2.73 10.83
CA VAL A 220 -15.31 2.08 9.62
C VAL A 220 -15.65 0.61 9.93
N GLY A 221 -16.84 0.17 9.54
CA GLY A 221 -17.23 -1.23 9.61
C GLY A 221 -17.17 -1.86 8.22
N TYR A 222 -16.46 -2.98 8.09
CA TYR A 222 -16.38 -3.71 6.82
C TYR A 222 -17.11 -5.06 6.86
N GLY A 223 -17.65 -5.47 8.02
CA GLY A 223 -18.23 -6.79 8.17
C GLY A 223 -17.27 -7.87 7.67
N ALA A 224 -17.77 -8.81 6.88
CA ALA A 224 -16.99 -9.89 6.27
C ALA A 224 -16.40 -9.54 4.88
N ALA A 225 -16.57 -8.29 4.40
CA ALA A 225 -16.24 -7.92 3.02
C ALA A 225 -14.73 -7.86 2.71
N ARG A 226 -13.88 -7.77 3.73
CA ARG A 226 -12.40 -7.67 3.58
C ARG A 226 -11.67 -8.76 4.37
N PRO A 227 -11.75 -10.04 3.96
CA PRO A 227 -11.07 -11.13 4.63
C PRO A 227 -9.55 -11.06 4.43
N LEU A 228 -8.77 -11.42 5.46
CA LEU A 228 -7.32 -11.62 5.39
C LEU A 228 -6.94 -13.07 5.10
N ALA A 229 -7.81 -14.01 5.44
CA ALA A 229 -7.59 -15.44 5.29
C ALA A 229 -8.88 -16.14 4.85
N ASP A 230 -8.75 -17.39 4.43
CA ASP A 230 -9.89 -18.19 3.99
C ASP A 230 -10.87 -18.46 5.15
N ASN A 231 -12.13 -18.09 4.95
CA ASN A 231 -13.21 -18.32 5.90
C ASN A 231 -13.62 -19.79 6.04
N ALA A 232 -13.17 -20.68 5.16
CA ALA A 232 -13.46 -22.11 5.25
C ALA A 232 -12.82 -22.74 6.49
N THR A 233 -11.67 -22.24 6.95
CA THR A 233 -10.97 -22.76 8.10
C THR A 233 -11.30 -21.98 9.38
N SER A 234 -11.26 -22.64 10.55
CA SER A 234 -11.42 -22.00 11.87
C SER A 234 -10.35 -20.93 12.11
N ASP A 235 -9.11 -21.23 11.74
CA ASP A 235 -7.98 -20.34 11.91
C ASP A 235 -8.07 -19.11 10.98
N GLY A 236 -8.56 -19.31 9.75
CA GLY A 236 -8.83 -18.22 8.84
C GLY A 236 -9.92 -17.29 9.36
N ARG A 237 -11.03 -17.84 9.86
CA ARG A 237 -12.08 -17.04 10.49
C ARG A 237 -11.57 -16.27 11.71
N ALA A 238 -10.74 -16.89 12.55
CA ALA A 238 -10.13 -16.20 13.70
C ALA A 238 -9.24 -15.02 13.28
N LYS A 239 -8.51 -15.12 12.17
CA LYS A 239 -7.72 -14.01 11.61
C LYS A 239 -8.58 -12.92 10.98
N ASN A 240 -9.76 -13.29 10.45
CA ASN A 240 -10.69 -12.34 9.86
C ASN A 240 -11.43 -11.53 10.93
N ARG A 241 -11.75 -12.13 12.08
CA ARG A 241 -12.30 -11.41 13.23
C ARG A 241 -11.23 -10.57 13.90
N ARG A 242 -11.11 -9.32 13.48
CA ARG A 242 -10.09 -8.37 13.94
C ARG A 242 -10.59 -6.95 13.95
N VAL A 243 -9.87 -6.11 14.68
CA VAL A 243 -9.89 -4.67 14.48
C VAL A 243 -8.53 -4.22 13.94
N SER A 244 -8.55 -3.45 12.87
CA SER A 244 -7.36 -2.85 12.30
C SER A 244 -7.36 -1.35 12.63
N MET A 245 -6.26 -0.87 13.17
CA MET A 245 -6.05 0.55 13.43
C MET A 245 -4.94 1.03 12.51
N THR A 246 -5.24 2.00 11.64
CA THR A 246 -4.26 2.54 10.68
C THR A 246 -3.97 4.00 10.98
N LEU A 247 -2.73 4.27 11.36
CA LEU A 247 -2.18 5.61 11.45
C LEU A 247 -1.79 6.04 10.04
N LEU A 248 -2.57 6.94 9.45
CA LEU A 248 -2.47 7.31 8.04
C LEU A 248 -1.35 8.33 7.82
N TYR A 249 -0.58 8.20 6.74
CA TYR A 249 0.32 9.27 6.30
C TYR A 249 -0.47 10.56 6.04
N ALA A 250 0.13 11.70 6.35
CA ALA A 250 -0.43 12.97 5.94
C ALA A 250 -0.41 13.05 4.40
N ASN A 251 -1.58 13.01 3.78
CA ASN A 251 -1.70 13.10 2.33
C ASN A 251 -1.93 14.56 1.95
N PRO A 252 -0.92 15.29 1.44
CA PRO A 252 -1.08 16.69 1.05
C PRO A 252 -2.07 16.90 -0.12
N ALA A 253 -2.42 15.84 -0.85
CA ALA A 253 -3.37 15.92 -1.97
C ALA A 253 -4.84 15.91 -1.54
N LEU A 254 -5.15 15.59 -0.28
CA LEU A 254 -6.53 15.56 0.24
C LEU A 254 -6.90 16.83 1.04
N SER A 255 -5.98 17.75 1.26
CA SER A 255 -6.24 19.00 1.98
C SER A 255 -6.84 20.11 1.10
N GLU A 256 -6.78 19.98 -0.21
CA GLU A 256 -7.44 20.88 -1.17
C GLU A 256 -8.64 20.16 -1.79
N GLY A 257 -9.76 20.15 -1.08
CA GLY A 257 -11.06 19.81 -1.65
C GLY A 257 -11.43 20.84 -2.68
N ALA A 258 -11.24 20.56 -3.97
CA ALA A 258 -11.88 21.33 -5.01
C ALA A 258 -13.39 21.10 -4.92
N GLU A 259 -14.14 22.13 -4.57
CA GLU A 259 -15.60 22.13 -4.63
C GLU A 259 -16.00 21.92 -6.10
N ILE A 260 -16.62 20.78 -6.38
CA ILE A 260 -17.16 20.51 -7.72
C ILE A 260 -18.50 21.28 -7.81
N LEU A 261 -18.45 22.49 -8.37
CA LEU A 261 -19.67 23.23 -8.68
C LEU A 261 -20.36 22.57 -9.88
N PRO A 262 -21.67 22.30 -9.80
CA PRO A 262 -22.42 21.81 -10.95
C PRO A 262 -22.38 22.87 -12.07
N SER A 263 -21.99 22.44 -13.25
CA SER A 263 -22.08 23.26 -14.46
C SER A 263 -23.59 23.52 -14.80
N HIS A 264 -23.99 24.73 -14.73
CA HIS A 264 -25.32 25.20 -15.23
C HIS A 264 -25.39 25.14 -16.75
#